data_5777337b8fc116b4d8550d8dab327f8a
#
_entry.id   5777337b8fc116b4d8550d8dab327f8a
#
_cell.length_a   1.000
_cell.length_b   1.000
_cell.length_c   1.000
_cell.angle_alpha   90.00
_cell.angle_beta   90.00
_cell.angle_gamma   90.00
#
_symmetry.space_group_name_H-M   'P 1'
#
loop_
_entity.id
_entity.type
_entity.pdbx_description
1 polymer ?
#
loop_
_entity_poly.entity_id
_entity_poly.type
_entity_poly.pdbx_seq_one_letter_code
_entity_poly.pdbx_strand_id
1 'polypeptide(L)'
;MRTEPEMLDLIFQTAKVLQVEAVAMSGSRTDTKAPKDEFQDYYVVYVVDDFDNLMSDLSWLDYFGKRIIEQEVVLDHRRLYLMLFEDGNRIDLTLCPKEHIKEWVDSEAEFIFLEDKKGLFEYYSPSPQRFWTNPASAIDFENACNAFWWVSAYVVKGICRNQIIYAIDHLYGICQQEFLKILAWQVASARGKVDIGKNYKYLFQYLPAEKEKEFSNLLDFSSIEKLSQSLLATMQLFHREAQRLAQKLGFDYDKEVAEKMIEYAEERVKKFGNNWKNEKARGEDS
;
A
#
# COMPACT_ATOMS: atom_id res chain seq x y z
N MET A 1 15.06 -21.71 -8.70
CA MET A 1 14.01 -20.79 -9.22
C MET A 1 13.97 -20.96 -10.73
N ARG A 2 12.79 -21.23 -11.29
CA ARG A 2 12.59 -21.23 -12.74
C ARG A 2 12.86 -19.83 -13.29
N THR A 3 13.45 -19.76 -14.46
CA THR A 3 13.71 -18.49 -15.15
C THR A 3 12.44 -17.89 -15.73
N GLU A 4 12.48 -16.61 -16.09
CA GLU A 4 11.30 -15.94 -16.70
C GLU A 4 10.81 -16.64 -17.97
N PRO A 5 11.67 -17.07 -18.93
CA PRO A 5 11.23 -17.86 -20.08
C PRO A 5 10.52 -19.16 -19.69
N GLU A 6 11.03 -19.90 -18.68
CA GLU A 6 10.42 -21.14 -18.20
C GLU A 6 9.06 -20.89 -17.55
N MET A 7 8.92 -19.77 -16.81
CA MET A 7 7.64 -19.40 -16.21
C MET A 7 6.61 -18.97 -17.25
N LEU A 8 7.02 -18.19 -18.25
CA LEU A 8 6.13 -17.78 -19.34
C LEU A 8 5.71 -19.00 -20.20
N ASP A 9 6.63 -19.89 -20.50
CA ASP A 9 6.32 -21.14 -21.23
C ASP A 9 5.27 -21.96 -20.45
N LEU A 10 5.45 -22.12 -19.16
CA LEU A 10 4.51 -22.83 -18.29
C LEU A 10 3.12 -22.16 -18.30
N ILE A 11 3.08 -20.85 -18.21
CA ILE A 11 1.83 -20.06 -18.27
C ILE A 11 1.12 -20.31 -19.61
N PHE A 12 1.82 -20.24 -20.73
CA PHE A 12 1.23 -20.47 -22.06
C PHE A 12 0.82 -21.92 -22.30
N GLN A 13 1.62 -22.90 -21.84
CA GLN A 13 1.25 -24.32 -21.96
C GLN A 13 -0.01 -24.64 -21.17
N THR A 14 -0.11 -24.14 -19.94
CA THR A 14 -1.31 -24.30 -19.11
C THR A 14 -2.54 -23.63 -19.78
N ALA A 15 -2.37 -22.40 -20.27
CA ALA A 15 -3.42 -21.69 -20.98
C ALA A 15 -3.93 -22.45 -22.22
N LYS A 16 -2.99 -23.12 -22.95
CA LYS A 16 -3.33 -23.94 -24.11
C LYS A 16 -4.12 -25.19 -23.73
N VAL A 17 -3.73 -25.89 -22.67
CA VAL A 17 -4.43 -27.08 -22.17
C VAL A 17 -5.85 -26.72 -21.74
N LEU A 18 -6.01 -25.59 -21.05
CA LEU A 18 -7.30 -25.11 -20.57
C LEU A 18 -8.14 -24.39 -21.64
N GLN A 19 -7.63 -24.27 -22.87
CA GLN A 19 -8.28 -23.59 -23.99
C GLN A 19 -8.66 -22.13 -23.68
N VAL A 20 -7.79 -21.44 -22.94
CA VAL A 20 -7.96 -20.02 -22.56
C VAL A 20 -8.07 -19.14 -23.81
N GLU A 21 -9.00 -18.20 -23.83
CA GLU A 21 -9.24 -17.29 -24.96
C GLU A 21 -8.14 -16.22 -25.09
N ALA A 22 -7.71 -15.68 -23.96
CA ALA A 22 -6.60 -14.72 -23.91
C ALA A 22 -5.80 -14.86 -22.61
N VAL A 23 -4.54 -14.49 -22.67
CA VAL A 23 -3.63 -14.38 -21.53
C VAL A 23 -3.21 -12.95 -21.40
N ALA A 24 -3.48 -12.35 -20.25
CA ALA A 24 -3.00 -11.02 -19.91
C ALA A 24 -2.05 -11.07 -18.71
N MET A 25 -1.23 -10.04 -18.58
CA MET A 25 -0.34 -9.84 -17.45
C MET A 25 -0.40 -8.39 -17.00
N SER A 26 -0.31 -8.16 -15.68
CA SER A 26 -0.24 -6.83 -15.08
C SER A 26 0.89 -6.74 -14.05
N GLY A 27 0.97 -5.62 -13.34
CA GLY A 27 1.89 -5.43 -12.23
C GLY A 27 3.32 -5.07 -12.63
N SER A 28 4.29 -5.37 -11.75
CA SER A 28 5.67 -4.88 -11.90
C SER A 28 6.40 -5.39 -13.14
N ARG A 29 5.97 -6.52 -13.74
CA ARG A 29 6.58 -7.05 -14.97
C ARG A 29 6.15 -6.29 -16.21
N THR A 30 5.03 -5.59 -16.16
CA THR A 30 4.54 -4.72 -17.25
C THR A 30 4.92 -3.26 -17.05
N ASP A 31 5.31 -2.88 -15.82
CA ASP A 31 5.78 -1.54 -15.49
C ASP A 31 7.26 -1.38 -15.86
N THR A 32 7.55 -0.52 -16.83
CA THR A 32 8.93 -0.24 -17.28
C THR A 32 9.79 0.47 -16.23
N LYS A 33 9.16 1.04 -15.18
CA LYS A 33 9.84 1.76 -14.10
C LYS A 33 10.11 0.85 -12.89
N ALA A 34 9.45 -0.29 -12.81
CA ALA A 34 9.67 -1.22 -11.72
C ALA A 34 11.07 -1.85 -11.78
N PRO A 35 11.74 -2.03 -10.65
CA PRO A 35 12.98 -2.80 -10.59
C PRO A 35 12.77 -4.19 -11.18
N LYS A 36 13.70 -4.63 -12.03
CA LYS A 36 13.72 -6.00 -12.56
C LYS A 36 14.60 -6.85 -11.65
N ASP A 37 13.97 -7.61 -10.80
CA ASP A 37 14.63 -8.48 -9.81
C ASP A 37 13.87 -9.79 -9.61
N GLU A 38 14.41 -10.65 -8.76
CA GLU A 38 13.83 -11.96 -8.42
C GLU A 38 12.55 -11.88 -7.58
N PHE A 39 12.17 -10.69 -7.09
CA PHE A 39 10.97 -10.48 -6.28
C PHE A 39 9.75 -10.05 -7.11
N GLN A 40 9.88 -9.98 -8.44
CA GLN A 40 8.77 -9.69 -9.31
C GLN A 40 7.84 -10.90 -9.45
N ASP A 41 6.63 -10.79 -8.93
CA ASP A 41 5.56 -11.78 -9.10
C ASP A 41 5.00 -11.78 -10.53
N TYR A 42 4.33 -12.87 -10.92
CA TYR A 42 3.58 -12.98 -12.17
C TYR A 42 2.09 -12.74 -11.89
N TYR A 43 1.59 -11.55 -12.18
CA TYR A 43 0.16 -11.23 -12.12
C TYR A 43 -0.48 -11.61 -13.46
N VAL A 44 -1.04 -12.81 -13.54
CA VAL A 44 -1.54 -13.41 -14.77
C VAL A 44 -3.06 -13.43 -14.76
N VAL A 45 -3.66 -13.20 -15.92
CA VAL A 45 -5.11 -13.35 -16.11
C VAL A 45 -5.37 -14.32 -17.26
N TYR A 46 -6.15 -15.34 -16.98
CA TYR A 46 -6.72 -16.22 -17.98
C TYR A 46 -8.16 -15.77 -18.26
N VAL A 47 -8.39 -15.32 -19.48
CA VAL A 47 -9.72 -14.97 -19.95
C VAL A 47 -10.35 -16.23 -20.54
N VAL A 48 -11.48 -16.65 -20.00
CA VAL A 48 -12.08 -17.94 -20.31
C VAL A 48 -13.53 -17.80 -20.77
N ASP A 49 -13.96 -18.72 -21.62
CA ASP A 49 -15.33 -18.82 -22.10
C ASP A 49 -16.18 -19.71 -21.17
N ASP A 50 -15.62 -20.83 -20.71
CA ASP A 50 -16.29 -21.83 -19.85
C ASP A 50 -15.72 -21.79 -18.42
N PHE A 51 -16.09 -20.73 -17.70
CA PHE A 51 -15.61 -20.49 -16.33
C PHE A 51 -16.08 -21.59 -15.37
N ASP A 52 -17.34 -21.99 -15.44
CA ASP A 52 -17.92 -22.95 -14.51
C ASP A 52 -17.29 -24.34 -14.63
N ASN A 53 -16.96 -24.75 -15.83
CA ASN A 53 -16.27 -26.01 -16.07
C ASN A 53 -14.87 -26.02 -15.44
N LEU A 54 -14.10 -24.92 -15.59
CA LEU A 54 -12.78 -24.80 -14.98
C LEU A 54 -12.85 -24.73 -13.45
N MET A 55 -13.95 -24.19 -12.92
CA MET A 55 -14.18 -24.15 -11.47
C MET A 55 -14.62 -25.51 -10.90
N SER A 56 -15.17 -26.41 -11.73
CA SER A 56 -15.65 -27.70 -11.25
C SER A 56 -14.54 -28.68 -10.87
N ASP A 57 -13.35 -28.52 -11.44
CA ASP A 57 -12.15 -29.29 -11.12
C ASP A 57 -10.91 -28.39 -11.16
N LEU A 58 -10.34 -28.11 -10.01
CA LEU A 58 -9.16 -27.26 -9.86
C LEU A 58 -7.82 -28.02 -9.93
N SER A 59 -7.83 -29.31 -10.28
CA SER A 59 -6.61 -30.11 -10.42
C SER A 59 -5.63 -29.56 -11.45
N TRP A 60 -6.09 -28.76 -12.40
CA TRP A 60 -5.24 -28.07 -13.36
C TRP A 60 -4.27 -27.04 -12.72
N LEU A 61 -4.55 -26.56 -11.51
CA LEU A 61 -3.61 -25.69 -10.77
C LEU A 61 -2.29 -26.44 -10.49
N ASP A 62 -2.29 -27.77 -10.43
CA ASP A 62 -1.10 -28.56 -10.21
C ASP A 62 -0.11 -28.51 -11.40
N TYR A 63 -0.56 -28.11 -12.59
CA TYR A 63 0.33 -27.90 -13.73
C TYR A 63 1.39 -26.85 -13.48
N PHE A 64 1.14 -25.87 -12.60
CA PHE A 64 2.12 -24.86 -12.22
C PHE A 64 3.23 -25.40 -11.31
N GLY A 65 3.06 -26.59 -10.73
CA GLY A 65 4.04 -27.25 -9.88
C GLY A 65 3.71 -27.19 -8.39
N LYS A 66 4.67 -27.66 -7.57
CA LYS A 66 4.49 -27.74 -6.13
C LYS A 66 4.49 -26.36 -5.49
N ARG A 67 3.47 -26.09 -4.67
CA ARG A 67 3.26 -24.86 -3.95
C ARG A 67 3.68 -24.99 -2.48
N ILE A 68 4.33 -23.96 -1.95
CA ILE A 68 4.56 -23.81 -0.51
C ILE A 68 3.24 -23.39 0.17
N ILE A 69 2.53 -22.45 -0.45
CA ILE A 69 1.25 -21.96 0.01
C ILE A 69 0.39 -21.55 -1.18
N GLU A 70 -0.89 -21.72 -1.03
CA GLU A 70 -1.92 -21.31 -1.96
C GLU A 70 -3.08 -20.66 -1.21
N GLN A 71 -3.67 -19.63 -1.81
CA GLN A 71 -4.89 -19.00 -1.32
C GLN A 71 -5.81 -18.67 -2.48
N GLU A 72 -7.07 -19.09 -2.39
CA GLU A 72 -8.13 -18.61 -3.25
C GLU A 72 -8.74 -17.33 -2.69
N VAL A 73 -8.95 -16.33 -3.56
CA VAL A 73 -9.70 -15.10 -3.27
C VAL A 73 -10.89 -15.03 -4.20
N VAL A 74 -12.08 -15.01 -3.61
CA VAL A 74 -13.34 -14.90 -4.33
C VAL A 74 -13.59 -13.43 -4.63
N LEU A 75 -13.61 -13.07 -5.89
CA LEU A 75 -14.04 -11.77 -6.40
C LEU A 75 -15.38 -11.96 -7.09
N ASP A 76 -16.21 -10.91 -7.20
CA ASP A 76 -17.61 -11.02 -7.65
C ASP A 76 -17.83 -12.01 -8.82
N HIS A 77 -17.14 -11.80 -9.92
CA HIS A 77 -17.26 -12.65 -11.13
C HIS A 77 -15.94 -13.36 -11.50
N ARG A 78 -14.92 -13.31 -10.66
CA ARG A 78 -13.58 -13.81 -10.93
C ARG A 78 -13.07 -14.64 -9.75
N ARG A 79 -12.05 -15.46 -10.01
CA ARG A 79 -11.27 -16.13 -8.95
C ARG A 79 -9.82 -15.74 -9.08
N LEU A 80 -9.20 -15.47 -7.97
CA LEU A 80 -7.77 -15.17 -7.89
C LEU A 80 -7.10 -16.24 -7.05
N TYR A 81 -6.12 -16.92 -7.64
CA TYR A 81 -5.29 -17.92 -6.99
C TYR A 81 -3.91 -17.34 -6.74
N LEU A 82 -3.58 -17.13 -5.47
CA LEU A 82 -2.26 -16.69 -5.03
C LEU A 82 -1.41 -17.94 -4.78
N MET A 83 -0.35 -18.13 -5.53
CA MET A 83 0.47 -19.35 -5.49
C MET A 83 1.94 -18.99 -5.31
N LEU A 84 2.54 -19.41 -4.19
CA LEU A 84 3.99 -19.35 -3.96
C LEU A 84 4.55 -20.76 -4.13
N PHE A 85 5.51 -20.93 -5.03
CA PHE A 85 6.09 -22.22 -5.37
C PHE A 85 7.37 -22.53 -4.58
N GLU A 86 7.72 -23.82 -4.47
CA GLU A 86 8.93 -24.31 -3.77
C GLU A 86 10.22 -23.70 -4.32
N ASP A 87 10.23 -23.28 -5.58
CA ASP A 87 11.37 -22.65 -6.22
C ASP A 87 11.46 -21.11 -6.00
N GLY A 88 10.56 -20.56 -5.20
CA GLY A 88 10.51 -19.13 -4.86
C GLY A 88 9.77 -18.24 -5.87
N ASN A 89 9.33 -18.76 -7.02
CA ASN A 89 8.46 -18.01 -7.93
C ASN A 89 7.06 -17.86 -7.34
N ARG A 90 6.36 -16.80 -7.74
CA ARG A 90 4.98 -16.55 -7.36
C ARG A 90 4.13 -16.21 -8.57
N ILE A 91 2.96 -16.83 -8.65
CA ILE A 91 1.91 -16.48 -9.61
C ILE A 91 0.66 -16.06 -8.83
N ASP A 92 0.14 -14.90 -9.17
CA ASP A 92 -1.18 -14.43 -8.80
C ASP A 92 -2.07 -14.58 -10.05
N LEU A 93 -2.77 -15.72 -10.15
CA LEU A 93 -3.56 -16.08 -11.33
C LEU A 93 -5.01 -15.71 -11.15
N THR A 94 -5.50 -14.78 -11.96
CA THR A 94 -6.92 -14.47 -12.06
C THR A 94 -7.57 -15.30 -13.17
N LEU A 95 -8.58 -16.09 -12.82
CA LEU A 95 -9.48 -16.69 -13.77
C LEU A 95 -10.68 -15.74 -13.99
N CYS A 96 -10.85 -15.24 -15.23
CA CYS A 96 -11.81 -14.19 -15.55
C CYS A 96 -12.71 -14.64 -16.70
N PRO A 97 -14.03 -14.72 -16.49
CA PRO A 97 -14.97 -14.88 -17.60
C PRO A 97 -14.82 -13.75 -18.62
N LYS A 98 -14.89 -14.04 -19.90
CA LYS A 98 -14.65 -13.04 -20.96
C LYS A 98 -15.58 -11.83 -20.90
N GLU A 99 -16.82 -12.01 -20.45
CA GLU A 99 -17.81 -10.95 -20.28
C GLU A 99 -17.47 -9.97 -19.15
N HIS A 100 -16.61 -10.38 -18.21
CA HIS A 100 -16.17 -9.58 -17.05
C HIS A 100 -14.76 -9.03 -17.18
N ILE A 101 -14.09 -9.18 -18.33
CA ILE A 101 -12.72 -8.69 -18.53
C ILE A 101 -12.61 -7.18 -18.35
N LYS A 102 -13.65 -6.43 -18.69
CA LYS A 102 -13.67 -4.98 -18.51
C LYS A 102 -13.47 -4.56 -17.05
N GLU A 103 -14.06 -5.29 -16.11
CA GLU A 103 -13.91 -5.01 -14.67
C GLU A 103 -12.45 -5.18 -14.21
N TRP A 104 -11.76 -6.20 -14.77
CA TRP A 104 -10.34 -6.39 -14.50
C TRP A 104 -9.51 -5.26 -15.12
N VAL A 105 -9.72 -4.94 -16.38
CA VAL A 105 -9.01 -3.86 -17.08
C VAL A 105 -9.17 -2.53 -16.35
N ASP A 106 -10.39 -2.18 -15.92
CA ASP A 106 -10.67 -0.95 -15.19
C ASP A 106 -9.99 -0.95 -13.78
N SER A 107 -9.65 -2.12 -13.25
CA SER A 107 -8.98 -2.27 -11.97
C SER A 107 -7.46 -2.17 -12.06
N GLU A 108 -6.85 -2.28 -13.25
CA GLU A 108 -5.41 -2.29 -13.44
C GLU A 108 -4.87 -0.95 -13.94
N ALA A 109 -3.70 -0.56 -13.43
CA ALA A 109 -3.00 0.65 -13.88
C ALA A 109 -2.22 0.39 -15.17
N GLU A 110 -1.58 -0.76 -15.26
CA GLU A 110 -0.80 -1.22 -16.40
C GLU A 110 -1.04 -2.70 -16.63
N PHE A 111 -1.23 -3.09 -17.87
CA PHE A 111 -1.36 -4.48 -18.30
C PHE A 111 -0.96 -4.63 -19.77
N ILE A 112 -0.69 -5.87 -20.16
CA ILE A 112 -0.50 -6.27 -21.54
C ILE A 112 -1.27 -7.56 -21.82
N PHE A 113 -1.82 -7.72 -23.02
CA PHE A 113 -2.25 -9.02 -23.49
C PHE A 113 -1.04 -9.72 -24.09
N LEU A 114 -0.65 -10.86 -23.49
CA LEU A 114 0.43 -11.71 -24.00
C LEU A 114 -0.04 -12.59 -25.13
N GLU A 115 -1.30 -13.02 -25.09
CA GLU A 115 -1.97 -13.79 -26.14
C GLU A 115 -3.45 -13.34 -26.20
N ASP A 116 -3.94 -13.06 -27.39
CA ASP A 116 -5.35 -12.79 -27.69
C ASP A 116 -5.69 -13.48 -29.02
N LYS A 117 -6.18 -14.72 -28.93
CA LYS A 117 -6.36 -15.60 -30.09
C LYS A 117 -7.35 -15.08 -31.12
N LYS A 118 -8.29 -14.25 -30.69
CA LYS A 118 -9.39 -13.75 -31.54
C LYS A 118 -9.35 -12.25 -31.75
N GLY A 119 -8.37 -11.54 -31.19
CA GLY A 119 -8.30 -10.07 -31.23
C GLY A 119 -9.48 -9.39 -30.54
N LEU A 120 -10.03 -10.02 -29.49
CA LEU A 120 -11.24 -9.54 -28.82
C LEU A 120 -10.97 -8.38 -27.86
N PHE A 121 -9.69 -8.17 -27.49
CA PHE A 121 -9.31 -7.29 -26.39
C PHE A 121 -8.35 -6.19 -26.82
N GLU A 122 -8.01 -6.08 -28.10
CA GLU A 122 -7.06 -5.09 -28.66
C GLU A 122 -7.46 -3.63 -28.39
N TYR A 123 -8.75 -3.36 -28.16
CA TYR A 123 -9.26 -2.01 -27.90
C TYR A 123 -9.12 -1.58 -26.44
N TYR A 124 -8.73 -2.49 -25.53
CA TYR A 124 -8.44 -2.12 -24.15
C TYR A 124 -7.03 -1.55 -24.01
N SER A 125 -6.93 -0.42 -23.36
CA SER A 125 -5.65 0.24 -23.07
C SER A 125 -5.49 0.49 -21.60
N PRO A 126 -4.28 0.34 -21.05
CA PRO A 126 -4.00 0.65 -19.66
C PRO A 126 -4.34 2.10 -19.31
N SER A 127 -4.77 2.31 -18.08
CA SER A 127 -4.93 3.63 -17.50
C SER A 127 -3.91 3.84 -16.37
N PRO A 128 -2.69 4.32 -16.68
CA PRO A 128 -1.58 4.36 -15.73
C PRO A 128 -1.79 5.33 -14.56
N GLN A 129 -2.92 6.03 -14.51
CA GLN A 129 -3.17 7.11 -13.56
C GLN A 129 -3.58 6.65 -12.16
N ARG A 130 -3.73 5.35 -11.91
CA ARG A 130 -4.27 4.80 -10.66
C ARG A 130 -3.46 5.16 -9.42
N PHE A 131 -2.15 5.22 -9.54
CA PHE A 131 -1.23 5.55 -8.45
C PHE A 131 -0.60 6.94 -8.59
N TRP A 132 -1.15 7.77 -9.48
CA TRP A 132 -0.65 9.11 -9.66
C TRP A 132 -1.13 10.02 -8.53
N THR A 133 -0.22 10.87 -8.08
CA THR A 133 -0.62 11.95 -7.17
C THR A 133 -1.55 12.92 -7.90
N ASN A 134 -2.59 13.36 -7.19
CA ASN A 134 -3.37 14.52 -7.60
C ASN A 134 -3.06 15.68 -6.65
N PRO A 135 -3.07 16.94 -7.12
CA PRO A 135 -3.04 18.08 -6.23
C PRO A 135 -4.18 17.98 -5.22
N ALA A 136 -3.91 18.37 -3.97
CA ALA A 136 -4.94 18.42 -2.96
C ALA A 136 -6.01 19.48 -3.33
N SER A 137 -7.27 19.21 -3.02
CA SER A 137 -8.25 20.26 -2.83
C SER A 137 -8.13 20.84 -1.42
N ALA A 138 -8.65 22.04 -1.20
CA ALA A 138 -8.66 22.65 0.14
C ALA A 138 -9.40 21.77 1.15
N ILE A 139 -10.49 21.13 0.75
CA ILE A 139 -11.27 20.24 1.62
C ILE A 139 -10.53 18.94 1.94
N ASP A 140 -9.80 18.35 0.99
CA ASP A 140 -9.00 17.15 1.25
C ASP A 140 -7.88 17.46 2.24
N PHE A 141 -7.23 18.62 2.07
CA PHE A 141 -6.19 19.09 2.98
C PHE A 141 -6.73 19.33 4.39
N GLU A 142 -7.84 20.02 4.52
CA GLU A 142 -8.52 20.26 5.80
C GLU A 142 -8.90 18.94 6.49
N ASN A 143 -9.50 18.01 5.75
CA ASN A 143 -9.87 16.69 6.27
C ASN A 143 -8.67 15.89 6.77
N ALA A 144 -7.56 15.92 6.03
CA ALA A 144 -6.33 15.24 6.45
C ALA A 144 -5.73 15.85 7.71
N CYS A 145 -5.72 17.20 7.82
CA CYS A 145 -5.27 17.89 9.02
C CYS A 145 -6.16 17.58 10.22
N ASN A 146 -7.48 17.64 10.05
CA ASN A 146 -8.43 17.33 11.10
C ASN A 146 -8.32 15.88 11.59
N ALA A 147 -8.22 14.91 10.65
CA ALA A 147 -8.03 13.50 11.00
C ALA A 147 -6.72 13.29 11.78
N PHE A 148 -5.62 13.89 11.32
CA PHE A 148 -4.32 13.78 11.99
C PHE A 148 -4.39 14.31 13.43
N TRP A 149 -4.85 15.54 13.64
CA TRP A 149 -4.87 16.15 14.96
C TRP A 149 -5.84 15.47 15.90
N TRP A 150 -7.02 15.10 15.42
CA TRP A 150 -8.00 14.38 16.24
C TRP A 150 -7.51 13.03 16.70
N VAL A 151 -6.92 12.24 15.77
CA VAL A 151 -6.44 10.89 16.09
C VAL A 151 -5.17 10.92 16.94
N SER A 152 -4.33 11.96 16.85
CA SER A 152 -3.19 12.14 17.75
C SER A 152 -3.60 12.10 19.22
N ALA A 153 -4.78 12.60 19.58
CA ALA A 153 -5.30 12.51 20.95
C ALA A 153 -5.56 11.05 21.38
N TYR A 154 -5.94 10.16 20.47
CA TYR A 154 -6.11 8.73 20.76
C TYR A 154 -4.76 8.05 20.98
N VAL A 155 -3.74 8.42 20.19
CA VAL A 155 -2.37 7.93 20.40
C VAL A 155 -1.87 8.34 21.79
N VAL A 156 -2.02 9.62 22.17
CA VAL A 156 -1.68 10.12 23.52
C VAL A 156 -2.38 9.31 24.62
N LYS A 157 -3.69 9.06 24.45
CA LYS A 157 -4.46 8.25 25.38
C LYS A 157 -3.91 6.81 25.52
N GLY A 158 -3.61 6.17 24.40
CA GLY A 158 -3.01 4.83 24.36
C GLY A 158 -1.66 4.80 25.09
N ILE A 159 -0.80 5.75 24.79
CA ILE A 159 0.49 5.93 25.45
C ILE A 159 0.30 6.10 26.96
N CYS A 160 -0.54 7.04 27.40
CA CYS A 160 -0.78 7.32 28.82
C CYS A 160 -1.37 6.14 29.59
N ARG A 161 -2.02 5.20 28.92
CA ARG A 161 -2.60 3.97 29.49
C ARG A 161 -1.72 2.73 29.31
N ASN A 162 -0.50 2.88 28.79
CA ASN A 162 0.41 1.77 28.46
C ASN A 162 -0.21 0.75 27.46
N GLN A 163 -1.07 1.21 26.57
CA GLN A 163 -1.74 0.41 25.54
C GLN A 163 -0.97 0.51 24.22
N ILE A 164 0.19 -0.13 24.15
CA ILE A 164 1.15 0.04 23.04
C ILE A 164 0.52 -0.29 21.68
N ILE A 165 -0.19 -1.41 21.55
CA ILE A 165 -0.79 -1.84 20.29
C ILE A 165 -1.86 -0.84 19.82
N TYR A 166 -2.72 -0.38 20.73
CA TYR A 166 -3.73 0.63 20.43
C TYR A 166 -3.09 1.94 19.94
N ALA A 167 -2.01 2.38 20.57
CA ALA A 167 -1.33 3.59 20.19
C ALA A 167 -0.61 3.45 18.84
N ILE A 168 0.04 2.31 18.57
CA ILE A 168 0.68 2.02 17.27
C ILE A 168 -0.36 2.02 16.15
N ASP A 169 -1.49 1.33 16.34
CA ASP A 169 -2.55 1.24 15.32
C ASP A 169 -3.02 2.62 14.88
N HIS A 170 -3.27 3.52 15.83
CA HIS A 170 -3.71 4.88 15.53
C HIS A 170 -2.59 5.76 14.96
N LEU A 171 -1.36 5.62 15.46
CA LEU A 171 -0.23 6.41 14.96
C LEU A 171 0.15 6.01 13.53
N TYR A 172 0.38 4.72 13.30
CA TYR A 172 0.82 4.22 11.99
C TYR A 172 -0.34 4.12 10.99
N GLY A 173 -1.47 3.58 11.43
CA GLY A 173 -2.61 3.31 10.56
C GLY A 173 -3.37 4.57 10.14
N ILE A 174 -3.29 5.66 10.90
CA ILE A 174 -4.02 6.89 10.60
C ILE A 174 -3.08 8.09 10.54
N CYS A 175 -2.44 8.50 11.64
CA CYS A 175 -1.66 9.73 11.66
C CYS A 175 -0.54 9.74 10.61
N GLN A 176 0.23 8.66 10.49
CA GLN A 176 1.29 8.60 9.48
C GLN A 176 0.76 8.46 8.07
N GLN A 177 -0.42 7.86 7.87
CA GLN A 177 -1.07 7.83 6.54
C GLN A 177 -1.51 9.24 6.11
N GLU A 178 -2.07 10.05 7.01
CA GLU A 178 -2.39 11.45 6.71
C GLU A 178 -1.12 12.26 6.45
N PHE A 179 -0.04 11.98 7.16
CA PHE A 179 1.26 12.61 6.90
C PHE A 179 1.81 12.26 5.50
N LEU A 180 1.73 11.00 5.10
CA LEU A 180 2.14 10.58 3.74
C LEU A 180 1.31 11.27 2.66
N LYS A 181 0.01 11.54 2.88
CA LYS A 181 -0.80 12.35 1.96
C LYS A 181 -0.25 13.77 1.82
N ILE A 182 0.11 14.44 2.94
CA ILE A 182 0.72 15.78 2.89
C ILE A 182 2.00 15.77 2.03
N LEU A 183 2.87 14.78 2.23
CA LEU A 183 4.10 14.65 1.44
C LEU A 183 3.81 14.37 -0.04
N ALA A 184 2.83 13.51 -0.34
CA ALA A 184 2.40 13.23 -1.70
C ALA A 184 1.84 14.49 -2.41
N TRP A 185 1.06 15.30 -1.71
CA TRP A 185 0.55 16.57 -2.24
C TRP A 185 1.65 17.64 -2.42
N GLN A 186 2.70 17.62 -1.60
CA GLN A 186 3.88 18.45 -1.86
C GLN A 186 4.57 18.05 -3.18
N VAL A 187 4.69 16.75 -3.45
CA VAL A 187 5.21 16.25 -4.73
C VAL A 187 4.31 16.69 -5.88
N ALA A 188 2.99 16.46 -5.78
CA ALA A 188 2.03 16.87 -6.81
C ALA A 188 2.05 18.37 -7.08
N SER A 189 2.18 19.19 -6.03
CA SER A 189 2.25 20.66 -6.17
C SER A 189 3.55 21.17 -6.79
N ALA A 190 4.60 20.36 -6.77
CA ALA A 190 5.91 20.71 -7.34
C ALA A 190 6.13 20.16 -8.75
N ARG A 191 5.59 18.97 -9.04
CA ARG A 191 5.89 18.21 -10.26
C ARG A 191 4.66 17.86 -11.11
N GLY A 192 3.45 18.20 -10.63
CA GLY A 192 2.20 17.77 -11.23
C GLY A 192 1.90 16.30 -10.89
N LYS A 193 1.16 15.62 -11.76
CA LYS A 193 0.80 14.23 -11.59
C LYS A 193 2.02 13.33 -11.83
N VAL A 194 2.42 12.59 -10.82
CA VAL A 194 3.48 11.58 -10.87
C VAL A 194 3.02 10.29 -10.21
N ASP A 195 3.53 9.18 -10.69
CA ASP A 195 3.27 7.88 -10.08
C ASP A 195 4.13 7.70 -8.83
N ILE A 196 3.48 7.63 -7.67
CA ILE A 196 4.13 7.37 -6.38
C ILE A 196 4.03 5.90 -5.95
N GLY A 197 3.46 5.05 -6.82
CA GLY A 197 3.27 3.62 -6.58
C GLY A 197 2.21 3.29 -5.53
N LYS A 198 1.80 2.04 -5.51
CA LYS A 198 0.89 1.51 -4.48
C LYS A 198 1.53 1.68 -3.09
N ASN A 199 0.75 2.15 -2.11
CA ASN A 199 1.20 2.37 -0.73
C ASN A 199 2.44 3.28 -0.62
N TYR A 200 2.54 4.29 -1.49
CA TYR A 200 3.61 5.30 -1.50
C TYR A 200 5.02 4.75 -1.75
N LYS A 201 5.17 3.55 -2.36
CA LYS A 201 6.48 2.88 -2.51
C LYS A 201 7.53 3.68 -3.28
N TYR A 202 7.10 4.65 -4.12
CA TYR A 202 7.99 5.52 -4.90
C TYR A 202 8.01 6.97 -4.40
N LEU A 203 7.25 7.31 -3.35
CA LEU A 203 7.07 8.69 -2.89
C LEU A 203 8.41 9.38 -2.60
N PHE A 204 9.31 8.72 -1.88
CA PHE A 204 10.56 9.32 -1.45
C PHE A 204 11.56 9.52 -2.60
N GLN A 205 11.39 8.88 -3.76
CA GLN A 205 12.18 9.16 -4.96
C GLN A 205 11.96 10.58 -5.51
N TYR A 206 10.83 11.20 -5.17
CA TYR A 206 10.46 12.55 -5.60
C TYR A 206 10.74 13.62 -4.54
N LEU A 207 11.17 13.23 -3.37
CA LEU A 207 11.47 14.11 -2.23
C LEU A 207 12.99 14.17 -1.99
N PRO A 208 13.51 15.23 -1.32
CA PRO A 208 14.90 15.23 -0.85
C PRO A 208 15.20 14.03 0.04
N ALA A 209 16.41 13.45 -0.07
CA ALA A 209 16.81 12.24 0.68
C ALA A 209 16.67 12.39 2.22
N GLU A 210 16.81 13.60 2.72
CA GLU A 210 16.63 13.92 4.14
C GLU A 210 15.20 13.64 4.62
N LYS A 211 14.19 13.75 3.72
CA LYS A 211 12.79 13.48 4.06
C LYS A 211 12.53 12.03 4.34
N GLU A 212 13.14 11.13 3.58
CA GLU A 212 13.05 9.69 3.82
C GLU A 212 13.65 9.35 5.18
N LYS A 213 14.82 9.90 5.48
CA LYS A 213 15.47 9.70 6.78
C LYS A 213 14.67 10.30 7.94
N GLU A 214 14.12 11.52 7.78
CA GLU A 214 13.23 12.13 8.77
C GLU A 214 12.04 11.22 9.05
N PHE A 215 11.37 10.74 7.99
CA PHE A 215 10.20 9.87 8.14
C PHE A 215 10.56 8.50 8.74
N SER A 216 11.65 7.88 8.31
CA SER A 216 12.08 6.58 8.83
C SER A 216 12.38 6.63 10.33
N ASN A 217 12.90 7.75 10.82
CA ASN A 217 13.17 7.96 12.26
C ASN A 217 11.87 8.03 13.11
N LEU A 218 10.69 8.21 12.47
CA LEU A 218 9.40 8.20 13.16
C LEU A 218 8.87 6.79 13.42
N LEU A 219 9.52 5.73 12.91
CA LEU A 219 9.01 4.37 12.90
C LEU A 219 9.56 3.50 14.06
N ASP A 220 10.10 4.10 15.11
CA ASP A 220 10.57 3.34 16.28
C ASP A 220 9.45 3.19 17.32
N PHE A 221 8.79 2.05 17.31
CA PHE A 221 7.69 1.69 18.19
C PHE A 221 8.06 0.58 19.18
N SER A 222 9.35 0.35 19.41
CA SER A 222 9.87 -0.78 20.19
C SER A 222 9.54 -0.71 21.69
N SER A 223 9.16 0.46 22.19
CA SER A 223 8.67 0.65 23.56
C SER A 223 7.71 1.84 23.62
N ILE A 224 7.00 1.98 24.74
CA ILE A 224 6.13 3.13 24.99
C ILE A 224 6.93 4.46 24.97
N GLU A 225 8.14 4.45 25.50
CA GLU A 225 9.02 5.64 25.44
C GLU A 225 9.36 6.00 24.00
N LYS A 226 9.76 5.01 23.20
CA LYS A 226 10.07 5.21 21.77
C LYS A 226 8.87 5.64 20.97
N LEU A 227 7.73 5.00 21.21
CA LEU A 227 6.45 5.38 20.60
C LEU A 227 6.06 6.82 20.96
N SER A 228 6.29 7.24 22.22
CA SER A 228 6.05 8.63 22.65
C SER A 228 6.94 9.63 21.90
N GLN A 229 8.21 9.31 21.73
CA GLN A 229 9.16 10.13 20.96
C GLN A 229 8.73 10.19 19.48
N SER A 230 8.36 9.06 18.90
CA SER A 230 7.85 8.96 17.53
C SER A 230 6.58 9.79 17.34
N LEU A 231 5.62 9.75 18.27
CA LEU A 231 4.43 10.60 18.22
C LEU A 231 4.78 12.09 18.19
N LEU A 232 5.55 12.56 19.18
CA LEU A 232 5.89 13.99 19.28
C LEU A 232 6.66 14.48 18.04
N ALA A 233 7.62 13.69 17.56
CA ALA A 233 8.35 13.99 16.34
C ALA A 233 7.42 13.99 15.10
N THR A 234 6.49 13.05 15.01
CA THR A 234 5.50 13.01 13.92
C THR A 234 4.62 14.25 13.93
N MET A 235 4.13 14.68 15.10
CA MET A 235 3.30 15.89 15.25
C MET A 235 4.03 17.16 14.82
N GLN A 236 5.31 17.31 15.24
CA GLN A 236 6.14 18.45 14.86
C GLN A 236 6.44 18.47 13.35
N LEU A 237 6.78 17.32 12.77
CA LEU A 237 7.04 17.21 11.34
C LEU A 237 5.78 17.44 10.52
N PHE A 238 4.65 16.85 10.91
CA PHE A 238 3.36 17.08 10.26
C PHE A 238 2.99 18.57 10.27
N HIS A 239 3.07 19.22 11.42
CA HIS A 239 2.82 20.67 11.55
C HIS A 239 3.65 21.47 10.55
N ARG A 240 4.98 21.23 10.54
CA ARG A 240 5.91 21.91 9.63
C ARG A 240 5.54 21.70 8.16
N GLU A 241 5.28 20.46 7.76
CA GLU A 241 5.03 20.13 6.36
C GLU A 241 3.62 20.53 5.89
N ALA A 242 2.61 20.41 6.74
CA ALA A 242 1.26 20.89 6.44
C ALA A 242 1.24 22.41 6.28
N GLN A 243 1.90 23.14 7.17
CA GLN A 243 2.02 24.60 7.08
C GLN A 243 2.70 25.04 5.78
N ARG A 244 3.79 24.36 5.36
CA ARG A 244 4.49 24.63 4.10
C ARG A 244 3.61 24.39 2.89
N LEU A 245 2.84 23.30 2.91
CA LEU A 245 1.92 22.97 1.83
C LEU A 245 0.78 23.98 1.74
N ALA A 246 0.17 24.34 2.89
CA ALA A 246 -0.88 25.32 2.96
C ALA A 246 -0.43 26.68 2.40
N GLN A 247 0.74 27.17 2.80
CA GLN A 247 1.32 28.41 2.27
C GLN A 247 1.53 28.36 0.77
N LYS A 248 2.00 27.21 0.24
CA LYS A 248 2.23 27.04 -1.20
C LYS A 248 0.95 27.04 -2.02
N LEU A 249 -0.12 26.43 -1.49
CA LEU A 249 -1.39 26.23 -2.20
C LEU A 249 -2.43 27.33 -1.89
N GLY A 250 -2.15 28.22 -0.93
CA GLY A 250 -3.10 29.25 -0.50
C GLY A 250 -4.26 28.65 0.31
N PHE A 251 -4.02 27.57 1.07
CA PHE A 251 -5.02 26.95 1.92
C PHE A 251 -4.94 27.48 3.35
N ASP A 252 -6.07 27.47 4.02
CA ASP A 252 -6.11 27.74 5.45
C ASP A 252 -5.50 26.57 6.25
N TYR A 253 -4.74 26.91 7.28
CA TYR A 253 -4.17 25.95 8.22
C TYR A 253 -4.21 26.52 9.64
N ASP A 254 -4.90 25.82 10.53
CA ASP A 254 -5.03 26.24 11.92
C ASP A 254 -3.77 25.90 12.73
N LYS A 255 -2.86 26.88 12.81
CA LYS A 255 -1.61 26.76 13.56
C LYS A 255 -1.85 26.67 15.06
N GLU A 256 -2.85 27.41 15.56
CA GLU A 256 -3.14 27.48 16.99
C GLU A 256 -3.63 26.12 17.51
N VAL A 257 -4.48 25.43 16.73
CA VAL A 257 -4.88 24.05 17.05
C VAL A 257 -3.68 23.12 17.04
N ALA A 258 -2.79 23.20 16.03
CA ALA A 258 -1.62 22.36 15.94
C ALA A 258 -0.68 22.54 17.16
N GLU A 259 -0.36 23.77 17.50
CA GLU A 259 0.52 24.12 18.64
C GLU A 259 -0.10 23.63 19.97
N LYS A 260 -1.39 23.87 20.20
CA LYS A 260 -2.10 23.36 21.39
C LYS A 260 -2.13 21.84 21.47
N MET A 261 -2.26 21.15 20.34
CA MET A 261 -2.26 19.68 20.30
C MET A 261 -0.86 19.11 20.61
N ILE A 262 0.20 19.77 20.14
CA ILE A 262 1.58 19.38 20.47
C ILE A 262 1.83 19.58 21.97
N GLU A 263 1.49 20.76 22.52
CA GLU A 263 1.62 21.06 23.95
C GLU A 263 0.83 20.07 24.81
N TYR A 264 -0.43 19.78 24.45
CA TYR A 264 -1.24 18.75 25.10
C TYR A 264 -0.56 17.39 25.13
N ALA A 265 0.03 16.96 24.00
CA ALA A 265 0.71 15.67 23.91
C ALA A 265 1.98 15.65 24.79
N GLU A 266 2.80 16.69 24.72
CA GLU A 266 4.04 16.81 25.54
C GLU A 266 3.73 16.77 27.04
N GLU A 267 2.76 17.55 27.50
CA GLU A 267 2.36 17.58 28.91
C GLU A 267 1.87 16.21 29.40
N ARG A 268 1.01 15.54 28.61
CA ARG A 268 0.43 14.25 28.98
C ARG A 268 1.48 13.16 29.00
N VAL A 269 2.32 13.07 27.98
CA VAL A 269 3.42 12.10 27.89
C VAL A 269 4.41 12.32 29.05
N LYS A 270 4.80 13.56 29.35
CA LYS A 270 5.67 13.89 30.49
C LYS A 270 5.06 13.50 31.83
N LYS A 271 3.78 13.80 32.02
CA LYS A 271 3.06 13.53 33.29
C LYS A 271 2.94 12.02 33.58
N PHE A 272 2.62 11.23 32.54
CA PHE A 272 2.33 9.82 32.70
C PHE A 272 3.51 8.89 32.39
N GLY A 273 4.47 9.35 31.56
CA GLY A 273 5.67 8.57 31.23
C GLY A 273 6.57 8.23 32.42
N ASN A 274 6.53 9.03 33.50
CA ASN A 274 7.25 8.73 34.74
C ASN A 274 6.54 7.69 35.64
N ASN A 275 5.23 7.49 35.47
CA ASN A 275 4.47 6.51 36.28
C ASN A 275 4.83 5.07 35.90
N TRP A 276 5.12 4.79 34.64
CA TRP A 276 5.50 3.42 34.17
C TRP A 276 6.86 2.97 34.68
N LYS A 277 7.82 3.91 34.86
CA LYS A 277 9.12 3.62 35.45
C LYS A 277 8.98 3.20 36.92
N ASN A 278 8.06 3.82 37.63
CA ASN A 278 7.79 3.52 39.05
C ASN A 278 7.00 2.20 39.23
N GLU A 279 6.14 1.81 38.27
CA GLU A 279 5.42 0.56 38.33
C GLU A 279 6.29 -0.64 37.96
N LYS A 280 7.20 -0.52 37.00
CA LYS A 280 8.19 -1.55 36.70
C LYS A 280 9.17 -1.78 37.88
N ALA A 281 9.61 -0.73 38.52
CA ALA A 281 10.48 -0.86 39.71
C ALA A 281 9.80 -1.53 40.91
N ARG A 282 8.45 -1.45 40.98
CA ARG A 282 7.68 -2.13 42.05
C ARG A 282 7.28 -3.57 41.70
N GLY A 283 7.28 -3.95 40.43
CA GLY A 283 6.96 -5.29 39.95
C GLY A 283 8.14 -6.26 39.88
N GLU A 284 9.38 -5.76 39.98
CA GLU A 284 10.61 -6.58 40.06
C GLU A 284 10.95 -7.03 41.49
N ASP A 285 10.24 -6.51 42.51
CA ASP A 285 10.38 -6.88 43.92
C ASP A 285 9.30 -7.80 44.46
N SER A 286 8.50 -8.48 43.56
CA SER A 286 7.44 -9.38 44.01
C SER A 286 7.54 -10.78 43.38
#